data_f380af311a09b024568f9519adeafa44
#
_entry.id   f380af311a09b024568f9519adeafa44
#
_cell.length_a   1.000
_cell.length_b   1.000
_cell.length_c   1.000
_cell.angle_alpha   90.00
_cell.angle_beta   90.00
_cell.angle_gamma   90.00
#
_symmetry.space_group_name_H-M   'P 1'
#
loop_
_entity.id
_entity.type
_entity.pdbx_description
1 polymer ?
#
loop_
_entity_poly.entity_id
_entity_poly.type
_entity_poly.pdbx_seq_one_letter_code
_entity_poly.pdbx_strand_id
1 'polypeptide(L)'
;ILLVDAFEGPMPQTRFVLQKALQIGLKPVVVVNKVDKPNCRPEEVYEMVFDLMFSLNATEDQLDFPVIYGSAKNNWMSTDWKTPTENLVPLLDAIIEHIPAPKQLEGTPQMLITSLDYSAYTGRIAVGRVHRGTLKEGMNITLAKRDGSLIKSKIKELHTFEGLGRKKTNAVSSGDICAVVGVEGFEIGDTICDFENPEPLPPIAIDEPTMSMLFTINDSPFFGKEGKFVTSRHIHDRLMKELDKNLALRVRKSEEDGKWIVSGRGVLHLSVLIETMRREGYELQVGQPQVIFREIDGVKCEPVSYTHLRAHETRGNLV
;
A
#
# COMPACT_ATOMS: atom_id res chain seq x y z
N ILE A 1 -6.91 -3.55 12.68
CA ILE A 1 -8.37 -3.29 12.78
C ILE A 1 -9.01 -3.63 11.44
N LEU A 2 -10.05 -4.48 11.45
CA LEU A 2 -10.90 -4.80 10.31
C LEU A 2 -12.19 -3.99 10.40
N LEU A 3 -12.36 -3.03 9.50
CA LEU A 3 -13.56 -2.17 9.47
C LEU A 3 -14.59 -2.75 8.50
N VAL A 4 -15.82 -2.96 8.98
CA VAL A 4 -16.94 -3.53 8.20
C VAL A 4 -18.17 -2.64 8.33
N ASP A 5 -18.93 -2.47 7.25
CA ASP A 5 -20.21 -1.74 7.26
C ASP A 5 -21.31 -2.61 7.84
N ALA A 6 -22.09 -2.09 8.82
CA ALA A 6 -23.16 -2.81 9.51
C ALA A 6 -24.35 -3.18 8.60
N PHE A 7 -24.45 -2.58 7.43
CA PHE A 7 -25.52 -2.88 6.45
C PHE A 7 -25.02 -3.83 5.35
N GLU A 8 -23.84 -3.52 4.75
CA GLU A 8 -23.34 -4.28 3.60
C GLU A 8 -22.62 -5.57 3.99
N GLY A 9 -21.99 -5.59 5.19
CA GLY A 9 -21.15 -6.69 5.62
C GLY A 9 -19.76 -6.70 4.94
N PRO A 10 -19.05 -7.82 5.03
CA PRO A 10 -17.74 -7.96 4.41
C PRO A 10 -17.84 -8.01 2.87
N MET A 11 -17.12 -7.12 2.22
CA MET A 11 -17.04 -6.97 0.76
C MET A 11 -15.84 -7.77 0.18
N PRO A 12 -15.76 -7.98 -1.14
CA PRO A 12 -14.62 -8.70 -1.75
C PRO A 12 -13.26 -8.12 -1.37
N GLN A 13 -13.14 -6.80 -1.22
CA GLN A 13 -11.92 -6.14 -0.76
C GLN A 13 -11.60 -6.50 0.70
N THR A 14 -12.63 -6.60 1.55
CA THR A 14 -12.48 -7.05 2.93
C THR A 14 -11.88 -8.46 2.99
N ARG A 15 -12.38 -9.37 2.13
CA ARG A 15 -11.84 -10.73 2.01
C ARG A 15 -10.35 -10.73 1.65
N PHE A 16 -9.95 -9.95 0.64
CA PHE A 16 -8.56 -9.89 0.18
C PHE A 16 -7.63 -9.37 1.29
N VAL A 17 -7.98 -8.26 1.92
CA VAL A 17 -7.17 -7.65 2.98
C VAL A 17 -7.08 -8.57 4.19
N LEU A 18 -8.21 -9.17 4.59
CA LEU A 18 -8.26 -10.11 5.72
C LEU A 18 -7.40 -11.34 5.45
N GLN A 19 -7.49 -11.93 4.25
CA GLN A 19 -6.66 -13.07 3.87
C GLN A 19 -5.16 -12.76 4.02
N LYS A 20 -4.72 -11.60 3.56
CA LYS A 20 -3.31 -11.18 3.71
C LYS A 20 -2.93 -10.97 5.18
N ALA A 21 -3.79 -10.37 5.98
CA ALA A 21 -3.56 -10.16 7.40
C ALA A 21 -3.43 -11.50 8.17
N LEU A 22 -4.32 -12.45 7.89
CA LEU A 22 -4.28 -13.77 8.52
C LEU A 22 -3.03 -14.57 8.13
N GLN A 23 -2.62 -14.51 6.84
CA GLN A 23 -1.41 -15.18 6.34
C GLN A 23 -0.11 -14.72 7.03
N ILE A 24 -0.03 -13.45 7.43
CA ILE A 24 1.13 -12.92 8.19
C ILE A 24 0.94 -13.04 9.70
N GLY A 25 -0.07 -13.76 10.17
CA GLY A 25 -0.29 -14.08 11.58
C GLY A 25 -0.90 -12.94 12.41
N LEU A 26 -1.54 -11.95 11.80
CA LEU A 26 -2.20 -10.89 12.56
C LEU A 26 -3.49 -11.38 13.19
N LYS A 27 -3.75 -10.93 14.43
CA LYS A 27 -5.04 -11.07 15.10
C LYS A 27 -5.89 -9.84 14.79
N PRO A 28 -7.08 -9.97 14.19
CA PRO A 28 -7.93 -8.83 13.87
C PRO A 28 -8.72 -8.35 15.09
N VAL A 29 -8.91 -7.03 15.18
CA VAL A 29 -9.96 -6.39 15.97
C VAL A 29 -11.02 -5.93 14.98
N VAL A 30 -12.25 -6.42 15.10
CA VAL A 30 -13.32 -6.13 14.15
C VAL A 30 -14.10 -4.90 14.61
N VAL A 31 -14.32 -3.96 13.71
CA VAL A 31 -15.16 -2.78 13.97
C VAL A 31 -16.33 -2.77 12.99
N VAL A 32 -17.52 -3.00 13.51
CA VAL A 32 -18.77 -2.93 12.76
C VAL A 32 -19.30 -1.50 12.84
N ASN A 33 -19.04 -0.75 11.78
CA ASN A 33 -19.34 0.69 11.71
C ASN A 33 -20.68 0.97 11.00
N LYS A 34 -21.19 2.17 11.17
CA LYS A 34 -22.43 2.68 10.58
C LYS A 34 -23.70 1.99 11.13
N VAL A 35 -23.70 1.63 12.39
CA VAL A 35 -24.90 1.09 13.07
C VAL A 35 -26.02 2.12 13.24
N ASP A 36 -25.75 3.39 12.93
CA ASP A 36 -26.74 4.48 12.85
C ASP A 36 -27.61 4.43 11.59
N LYS A 37 -27.26 3.60 10.61
CA LYS A 37 -28.09 3.46 9.40
C LYS A 37 -29.40 2.72 9.71
N PRO A 38 -30.54 3.19 9.15
CA PRO A 38 -31.76 2.37 9.14
C PRO A 38 -31.48 1.05 8.40
N ASN A 39 -32.00 -0.04 8.90
CA ASN A 39 -31.81 -1.39 8.38
C ASN A 39 -30.37 -1.96 8.55
N CYS A 40 -29.56 -1.42 9.47
CA CYS A 40 -28.33 -2.08 9.86
C CYS A 40 -28.64 -3.45 10.50
N ARG A 41 -27.71 -4.41 10.30
CA ARG A 41 -27.83 -5.79 10.79
C ARG A 41 -26.51 -6.25 11.44
N PRO A 42 -26.11 -5.63 12.55
CA PRO A 42 -24.78 -5.86 13.13
C PRO A 42 -24.54 -7.32 13.54
N GLU A 43 -25.57 -8.01 14.04
CA GLU A 43 -25.49 -9.43 14.45
C GLU A 43 -25.23 -10.33 13.24
N GLU A 44 -25.97 -10.15 12.13
CA GLU A 44 -25.71 -10.90 10.89
C GLU A 44 -24.33 -10.60 10.30
N VAL A 45 -23.89 -9.33 10.36
CA VAL A 45 -22.58 -8.94 9.87
C VAL A 45 -21.45 -9.57 10.71
N TYR A 46 -21.66 -9.73 12.01
CA TYR A 46 -20.74 -10.49 12.85
C TYR A 46 -20.58 -11.94 12.35
N GLU A 47 -21.69 -12.63 12.15
CA GLU A 47 -21.70 -14.01 11.62
C GLU A 47 -21.03 -14.08 10.24
N MET A 48 -21.31 -13.13 9.35
CA MET A 48 -20.67 -13.07 8.03
C MET A 48 -19.14 -12.90 8.12
N VAL A 49 -18.65 -12.13 9.08
CA VAL A 49 -17.20 -11.95 9.30
C VAL A 49 -16.60 -13.22 9.88
N PHE A 50 -17.28 -13.88 10.81
CA PHE A 50 -16.84 -15.15 11.39
C PHE A 50 -16.75 -16.24 10.31
N ASP A 51 -17.79 -16.40 9.49
CA ASP A 51 -17.81 -17.33 8.36
C ASP A 51 -16.69 -17.02 7.34
N LEU A 52 -16.44 -15.73 7.09
CA LEU A 52 -15.37 -15.31 6.22
C LEU A 52 -14.00 -15.73 6.78
N MET A 53 -13.74 -15.49 8.07
CA MET A 53 -12.48 -15.92 8.72
C MET A 53 -12.31 -17.43 8.69
N PHE A 54 -13.38 -18.16 8.97
CA PHE A 54 -13.40 -19.62 8.90
C PHE A 54 -13.07 -20.12 7.47
N SER A 55 -13.68 -19.51 6.45
CA SER A 55 -13.43 -19.83 5.05
C SER A 55 -11.99 -19.51 4.58
N LEU A 56 -11.29 -18.63 5.30
CA LEU A 56 -9.90 -18.26 5.04
C LEU A 56 -8.90 -19.07 5.88
N ASN A 57 -9.36 -20.12 6.57
CA ASN A 57 -8.57 -20.98 7.45
C ASN A 57 -7.86 -20.20 8.58
N ALA A 58 -8.57 -19.26 9.20
CA ALA A 58 -8.09 -18.57 10.40
C ALA A 58 -7.84 -19.59 11.52
N THR A 59 -6.79 -19.34 12.33
CA THR A 59 -6.49 -20.16 13.51
C THR A 59 -7.50 -19.89 14.63
N GLU A 60 -7.60 -20.81 15.62
CA GLU A 60 -8.48 -20.62 16.79
C GLU A 60 -8.21 -19.28 17.47
N ASP A 61 -6.96 -18.91 17.65
CA ASP A 61 -6.52 -17.63 18.18
C ASP A 61 -7.01 -16.41 17.38
N GLN A 62 -7.16 -16.58 16.06
CA GLN A 62 -7.64 -15.51 15.16
C GLN A 62 -9.16 -15.46 15.11
N LEU A 63 -9.83 -16.59 15.37
CA LEU A 63 -11.31 -16.66 15.46
C LEU A 63 -11.85 -16.08 16.77
N ASP A 64 -11.03 -16.01 17.82
CA ASP A 64 -11.33 -15.33 19.07
C ASP A 64 -10.99 -13.83 18.95
N PHE A 65 -11.75 -13.13 18.14
CA PHE A 65 -11.54 -11.71 17.85
C PHE A 65 -12.52 -10.81 18.60
N PRO A 66 -12.05 -9.69 19.19
CA PRO A 66 -12.95 -8.70 19.78
C PRO A 66 -13.71 -7.94 18.71
N VAL A 67 -14.96 -7.61 19.02
CA VAL A 67 -15.83 -6.82 18.15
C VAL A 67 -16.27 -5.54 18.83
N ILE A 68 -16.13 -4.43 18.14
CA ILE A 68 -16.60 -3.10 18.55
C ILE A 68 -17.62 -2.62 17.51
N TYR A 69 -18.71 -2.10 17.99
CA TYR A 69 -19.80 -1.56 17.18
C TYR A 69 -19.85 -0.04 17.32
N GLY A 70 -20.32 0.65 16.28
CA GLY A 70 -20.55 2.08 16.45
C GLY A 70 -20.81 2.86 15.17
N SER A 71 -20.80 4.16 15.32
CA SER A 71 -20.95 5.13 14.26
C SER A 71 -19.82 6.15 14.33
N ALA A 72 -18.85 6.03 13.42
CA ALA A 72 -17.78 7.01 13.29
C ALA A 72 -18.32 8.41 12.92
N LYS A 73 -19.45 8.47 12.20
CA LYS A 73 -20.13 9.73 11.87
C LYS A 73 -20.65 10.45 13.12
N ASN A 74 -21.16 9.69 14.08
CA ASN A 74 -21.74 10.21 15.32
C ASN A 74 -20.73 10.17 16.48
N ASN A 75 -19.46 9.83 16.23
CA ASN A 75 -18.35 9.81 17.17
C ASN A 75 -18.55 8.94 18.40
N TRP A 76 -19.17 7.76 18.25
CA TRP A 76 -19.30 6.80 19.34
C TRP A 76 -18.97 5.37 18.92
N MET A 77 -18.45 4.59 19.86
CA MET A 77 -18.15 3.16 19.74
C MET A 77 -18.53 2.44 21.04
N SER A 78 -18.99 1.20 20.95
CA SER A 78 -19.41 0.38 22.08
C SER A 78 -19.14 -1.10 21.83
N THR A 79 -19.06 -1.89 22.88
CA THR A 79 -19.03 -3.36 22.80
C THR A 79 -20.42 -3.95 22.54
N ASP A 80 -21.48 -3.17 22.77
CA ASP A 80 -22.86 -3.53 22.46
C ASP A 80 -23.49 -2.47 21.54
N TRP A 81 -23.91 -2.88 20.35
CA TRP A 81 -24.47 -1.96 19.37
C TRP A 81 -25.82 -1.33 19.77
N LYS A 82 -26.54 -1.95 20.75
CA LYS A 82 -27.79 -1.45 21.29
C LYS A 82 -27.61 -0.35 22.36
N THR A 83 -26.36 -0.23 22.86
CA THR A 83 -26.00 0.70 23.92
C THR A 83 -24.96 1.72 23.42
N PRO A 84 -25.38 2.79 22.72
CA PRO A 84 -24.47 3.84 22.25
C PRO A 84 -23.75 4.51 23.43
N THR A 85 -22.47 4.82 23.22
CA THR A 85 -21.66 5.64 24.13
C THR A 85 -21.57 7.07 23.60
N GLU A 86 -20.92 7.97 24.34
CA GLU A 86 -20.74 9.36 23.92
C GLU A 86 -19.39 9.62 23.21
N ASN A 87 -18.55 8.61 23.06
CA ASN A 87 -17.17 8.78 22.57
C ASN A 87 -16.61 7.52 21.92
N LEU A 88 -15.33 7.60 21.47
CA LEU A 88 -14.58 6.50 20.85
C LEU A 88 -13.70 5.71 21.84
N VAL A 89 -13.76 6.02 23.13
CA VAL A 89 -12.89 5.39 24.15
C VAL A 89 -13.00 3.87 24.14
N PRO A 90 -14.16 3.22 24.01
CA PRO A 90 -14.24 1.76 23.95
C PRO A 90 -13.43 1.13 22.82
N LEU A 91 -13.30 1.80 21.67
CA LEU A 91 -12.43 1.34 20.59
C LEU A 91 -10.95 1.50 20.95
N LEU A 92 -10.58 2.61 21.59
CA LEU A 92 -9.20 2.86 22.00
C LEU A 92 -8.76 1.88 23.09
N ASP A 93 -9.64 1.58 24.04
CA ASP A 93 -9.41 0.58 25.08
C ASP A 93 -9.22 -0.82 24.48
N ALA A 94 -10.09 -1.21 23.52
CA ALA A 94 -9.93 -2.48 22.81
C ALA A 94 -8.60 -2.56 22.03
N ILE A 95 -8.12 -1.46 21.45
CA ILE A 95 -6.80 -1.41 20.80
C ILE A 95 -5.69 -1.65 21.80
N ILE A 96 -5.75 -0.99 22.96
CA ILE A 96 -4.72 -1.13 24.00
C ILE A 96 -4.72 -2.55 24.59
N GLU A 97 -5.87 -3.16 24.75
CA GLU A 97 -6.03 -4.49 25.35
C GLU A 97 -5.59 -5.61 24.39
N HIS A 98 -6.00 -5.52 23.10
CA HIS A 98 -5.87 -6.66 22.17
C HIS A 98 -4.72 -6.51 21.17
N ILE A 99 -4.20 -5.31 20.93
CA ILE A 99 -3.10 -5.12 19.98
C ILE A 99 -1.78 -5.02 20.77
N PRO A 100 -0.86 -5.97 20.55
CA PRO A 100 0.41 -5.95 21.26
C PRO A 100 1.25 -4.72 20.90
N ALA A 101 1.96 -4.18 21.87
CA ALA A 101 2.91 -3.11 21.66
C ALA A 101 4.01 -3.55 20.66
N PRO A 102 4.61 -2.62 19.91
CA PRO A 102 5.72 -2.94 19.01
C PRO A 102 6.88 -3.59 19.78
N LYS A 103 7.39 -4.69 19.23
CA LYS A 103 8.60 -5.32 19.79
C LYS A 103 9.79 -4.37 19.64
N GLN A 104 10.46 -4.08 20.74
CA GLN A 104 11.72 -3.35 20.74
C GLN A 104 12.86 -4.37 20.65
N LEU A 105 13.62 -4.32 19.57
CA LEU A 105 14.76 -5.19 19.34
C LEU A 105 16.04 -4.36 19.44
N GLU A 106 16.92 -4.79 20.36
CA GLU A 106 18.24 -4.19 20.50
C GLU A 106 19.21 -4.73 19.44
N GLY A 107 20.23 -3.94 19.12
CA GLY A 107 21.28 -4.31 18.15
C GLY A 107 21.60 -3.22 17.15
N THR A 108 22.26 -3.61 16.07
CA THR A 108 22.60 -2.70 14.95
C THR A 108 21.34 -2.13 14.30
N PRO A 109 21.35 -0.86 13.89
CA PRO A 109 20.17 -0.20 13.33
C PRO A 109 19.73 -0.84 12.02
N GLN A 110 18.41 -1.02 11.89
CA GLN A 110 17.82 -1.66 10.74
C GLN A 110 16.41 -1.08 10.49
N MET A 111 16.20 -0.52 9.32
CA MET A 111 14.91 0.09 8.92
C MET A 111 14.57 -0.30 7.49
N LEU A 112 13.41 -0.91 7.29
CA LEU A 112 12.87 -1.19 5.97
C LEU A 112 12.12 0.04 5.43
N ILE A 113 12.47 0.49 4.24
CA ILE A 113 11.80 1.59 3.56
C ILE A 113 10.51 1.06 2.94
N THR A 114 9.37 1.53 3.45
CA THR A 114 8.03 1.07 3.05
C THR A 114 7.26 2.10 2.25
N SER A 115 7.65 3.38 2.34
CA SER A 115 6.99 4.47 1.63
C SER A 115 7.98 5.56 1.27
N LEU A 116 7.64 6.33 0.26
CA LEU A 116 8.39 7.50 -0.19
C LEU A 116 7.54 8.75 0.01
N ASP A 117 8.17 9.81 0.45
CA ASP A 117 7.59 11.13 0.47
C ASP A 117 8.53 12.12 -0.20
N TYR A 118 8.04 13.29 -0.55
CA TYR A 118 8.80 14.30 -1.25
C TYR A 118 8.54 15.70 -0.65
N SER A 119 9.62 16.43 -0.43
CA SER A 119 9.57 17.82 -0.07
C SER A 119 10.33 18.67 -1.10
N ALA A 120 9.79 19.81 -1.47
CA ALA A 120 10.46 20.74 -2.39
C ALA A 120 11.82 21.24 -1.85
N TYR A 121 12.01 21.21 -0.54
CA TYR A 121 13.22 21.70 0.13
C TYR A 121 14.27 20.61 0.37
N THR A 122 13.83 19.41 0.76
CA THR A 122 14.72 18.33 1.18
C THR A 122 14.81 17.19 0.17
N GLY A 123 14.02 17.26 -0.90
CA GLY A 123 13.95 16.20 -1.91
C GLY A 123 13.19 14.97 -1.43
N ARG A 124 13.67 13.79 -1.82
CA ARG A 124 13.07 12.49 -1.47
C ARG A 124 13.30 12.17 0.00
N ILE A 125 12.27 11.64 0.63
CA ILE A 125 12.24 11.29 2.05
C ILE A 125 11.88 9.81 2.16
N ALA A 126 12.73 9.01 2.81
CA ALA A 126 12.48 7.61 3.06
C ALA A 126 11.62 7.45 4.31
N VAL A 127 10.49 6.80 4.20
CA VAL A 127 9.59 6.49 5.33
C VAL A 127 9.58 5.00 5.57
N GLY A 128 9.72 4.60 6.84
CA GLY A 128 9.70 3.20 7.22
C GLY A 128 9.66 3.00 8.72
N ARG A 129 9.55 1.73 9.11
CA ARG A 129 9.60 1.31 10.51
C ARG A 129 11.02 0.91 10.87
N VAL A 130 11.52 1.40 11.99
CA VAL A 130 12.77 0.91 12.59
C VAL A 130 12.51 -0.49 13.14
N HIS A 131 13.12 -1.48 12.52
CA HIS A 131 12.93 -2.88 12.90
C HIS A 131 13.76 -3.25 14.13
N ARG A 132 15.02 -2.80 14.16
CA ARG A 132 15.99 -3.09 15.22
C ARG A 132 16.87 -1.88 15.49
N GLY A 133 17.35 -1.75 16.72
CA GLY A 133 18.30 -0.72 17.15
C GLY A 133 17.71 0.69 17.17
N THR A 134 18.56 1.67 17.00
CA THR A 134 18.20 3.10 17.06
C THR A 134 18.86 3.86 15.93
N LEU A 135 18.08 4.59 15.15
CA LEU A 135 18.59 5.55 14.17
C LEU A 135 18.79 6.91 14.83
N LYS A 136 19.86 7.61 14.46
CA LYS A 136 20.19 8.95 14.99
C LYS A 136 20.42 9.95 13.86
N GLU A 137 20.10 11.21 14.11
CA GLU A 137 20.46 12.30 13.21
C GLU A 137 21.99 12.36 13.06
N GLY A 138 22.47 12.60 11.85
CA GLY A 138 23.90 12.65 11.55
C GLY A 138 24.62 11.30 11.48
N MET A 139 23.89 10.17 11.68
CA MET A 139 24.47 8.82 11.66
C MET A 139 24.90 8.42 10.25
N ASN A 140 26.08 7.80 10.14
CA ASN A 140 26.48 7.12 8.92
C ASN A 140 25.78 5.77 8.84
N ILE A 141 25.28 5.43 7.65
CA ILE A 141 24.51 4.23 7.40
C ILE A 141 24.93 3.57 6.07
N THR A 142 24.56 2.33 5.91
CA THR A 142 24.61 1.65 4.62
C THR A 142 23.18 1.38 4.13
N LEU A 143 22.90 1.84 2.92
CA LEU A 143 21.66 1.51 2.22
C LEU A 143 21.89 0.19 1.47
N ALA A 144 21.23 -0.87 1.89
CA ALA A 144 21.21 -2.15 1.20
C ALA A 144 20.03 -2.17 0.22
N LYS A 145 20.35 -2.26 -1.07
CA LYS A 145 19.39 -2.29 -2.16
C LYS A 145 18.82 -3.69 -2.34
N ARG A 146 17.67 -3.77 -3.00
CA ARG A 146 17.00 -5.03 -3.32
C ARG A 146 17.81 -5.93 -4.26
N ASP A 147 18.69 -5.37 -5.07
CA ASP A 147 19.61 -6.10 -5.95
C ASP A 147 20.88 -6.60 -5.23
N GLY A 148 21.00 -6.35 -3.93
CA GLY A 148 22.16 -6.72 -3.10
C GLY A 148 23.27 -5.68 -3.12
N SER A 149 23.16 -4.59 -3.86
CA SER A 149 24.17 -3.52 -3.84
C SER A 149 24.10 -2.72 -2.54
N LEU A 150 25.27 -2.25 -2.08
CA LEU A 150 25.43 -1.52 -0.82
C LEU A 150 25.92 -0.10 -1.12
N ILE A 151 25.20 0.90 -0.65
CA ILE A 151 25.53 2.31 -0.83
C ILE A 151 25.74 2.95 0.53
N LYS A 152 26.92 3.50 0.76
CA LYS A 152 27.22 4.26 1.98
C LYS A 152 26.57 5.63 1.92
N SER A 153 25.89 6.02 2.99
CA SER A 153 25.15 7.27 3.06
C SER A 153 25.15 7.83 4.49
N LYS A 154 24.52 8.99 4.67
CA LYS A 154 24.40 9.65 5.96
C LYS A 154 23.00 10.20 6.14
N ILE A 155 22.42 9.99 7.32
CA ILE A 155 21.16 10.61 7.71
C ILE A 155 21.41 12.09 7.99
N LYS A 156 20.79 12.98 7.23
CA LYS A 156 20.87 14.44 7.48
C LYS A 156 19.90 14.87 8.54
N GLU A 157 18.63 14.42 8.42
CA GLU A 157 17.58 14.71 9.39
C GLU A 157 16.71 13.48 9.62
N LEU A 158 16.15 13.44 10.82
CA LEU A 158 15.26 12.37 11.25
C LEU A 158 13.98 12.98 11.81
N HIS A 159 12.82 12.46 11.38
CA HIS A 159 11.52 12.93 11.81
C HIS A 159 10.65 11.78 12.28
N THR A 160 9.85 12.02 13.33
CA THR A 160 8.74 11.18 13.76
C THR A 160 7.41 11.77 13.30
N PHE A 161 6.36 10.96 13.30
CA PHE A 161 5.01 11.41 12.97
C PHE A 161 4.26 11.78 14.25
N GLU A 162 3.69 12.98 14.27
CA GLU A 162 2.90 13.48 15.38
C GLU A 162 1.61 14.11 14.83
N GLY A 163 0.47 13.45 15.08
CA GLY A 163 -0.79 13.80 14.44
C GLY A 163 -0.71 13.68 12.90
N LEU A 164 -1.08 14.74 12.21
CA LEU A 164 -1.01 14.82 10.74
C LEU A 164 0.33 15.40 10.23
N GLY A 165 1.23 15.75 11.13
CA GLY A 165 2.52 16.38 10.81
C GLY A 165 3.72 15.51 11.10
N ARG A 166 4.87 16.10 10.87
CA ARG A 166 6.18 15.52 11.20
C ARG A 166 6.92 16.43 12.16
N LYS A 167 7.60 15.83 13.11
CA LYS A 167 8.43 16.51 14.10
C LYS A 167 9.87 16.02 13.99
N LYS A 168 10.80 16.94 13.86
CA LYS A 168 12.22 16.62 13.88
C LYS A 168 12.61 16.03 15.24
N THR A 169 13.42 14.97 15.20
CA THR A 169 13.92 14.27 16.38
C THR A 169 15.38 13.90 16.20
N ASN A 170 16.10 13.74 17.32
CA ASN A 170 17.50 13.35 17.28
C ASN A 170 17.72 11.83 17.19
N ALA A 171 16.73 11.05 17.60
CA ALA A 171 16.81 9.59 17.60
C ALA A 171 15.43 8.94 17.48
N VAL A 172 15.37 7.77 16.85
CA VAL A 172 14.16 6.91 16.76
C VAL A 172 14.57 5.48 17.01
N SER A 173 13.88 4.84 17.95
CA SER A 173 14.16 3.47 18.37
C SER A 173 13.33 2.43 17.61
N SER A 174 13.72 1.18 17.75
CA SER A 174 13.00 0.02 17.22
C SER A 174 11.52 0.05 17.61
N GLY A 175 10.65 -0.28 16.66
CA GLY A 175 9.19 -0.28 16.80
C GLY A 175 8.51 0.96 16.24
N ASP A 176 9.17 2.11 16.22
CA ASP A 176 8.63 3.36 15.72
C ASP A 176 8.74 3.53 14.20
N ILE A 177 7.87 4.36 13.64
CA ILE A 177 7.91 4.78 12.24
C ILE A 177 8.61 6.14 12.16
N CYS A 178 9.56 6.25 11.24
CA CYS A 178 10.26 7.51 11.02
C CYS A 178 10.39 7.87 9.55
N ALA A 179 10.67 9.14 9.32
CA ALA A 179 11.02 9.70 8.03
C ALA A 179 12.48 10.15 8.04
N VAL A 180 13.27 9.61 7.12
CA VAL A 180 14.72 9.84 6.99
C VAL A 180 15.00 10.73 5.79
N VAL A 181 15.74 11.80 6.01
CA VAL A 181 16.13 12.79 5.00
C VAL A 181 17.63 12.73 4.76
N GLY A 182 18.03 12.90 3.51
CA GLY A 182 19.44 13.01 3.10
C GLY A 182 20.07 11.72 2.60
N VAL A 183 19.32 10.62 2.57
CA VAL A 183 19.70 9.41 1.87
C VAL A 183 19.29 9.56 0.40
N GLU A 184 20.15 9.21 -0.53
CA GLU A 184 19.89 9.31 -1.97
C GLU A 184 19.85 7.92 -2.62
N GLY A 185 19.17 7.81 -3.77
CA GLY A 185 19.14 6.60 -4.57
C GLY A 185 18.37 5.43 -3.97
N PHE A 186 17.58 5.64 -2.92
CA PHE A 186 16.78 4.59 -2.29
C PHE A 186 15.46 4.35 -3.03
N GLU A 187 14.97 3.12 -2.88
CA GLU A 187 13.67 2.67 -3.37
C GLU A 187 12.89 2.00 -2.23
N ILE A 188 11.58 1.82 -2.42
CA ILE A 188 10.79 1.05 -1.45
C ILE A 188 11.23 -0.43 -1.50
N GLY A 189 11.40 -1.01 -0.31
CA GLY A 189 11.94 -2.36 -0.14
C GLY A 189 13.44 -2.39 0.10
N ASP A 190 14.15 -1.25 -0.04
CA ASP A 190 15.54 -1.13 0.40
C ASP A 190 15.60 -1.06 1.93
N THR A 191 16.73 -1.45 2.50
CA THR A 191 16.95 -1.42 3.95
C THR A 191 18.04 -0.44 4.32
N ILE A 192 17.76 0.47 5.25
CA ILE A 192 18.79 1.26 5.94
C ILE A 192 19.38 0.37 7.02
N CYS A 193 20.69 0.13 6.95
CA CYS A 193 21.44 -0.76 7.83
C CYS A 193 22.56 -0.02 8.55
N ASP A 194 23.18 -0.73 9.49
CA ASP A 194 24.44 -0.32 10.09
C ASP A 194 25.52 -0.05 9.04
N PHE A 195 26.43 0.88 9.38
CA PHE A 195 27.46 1.33 8.44
C PHE A 195 28.52 0.27 8.17
N GLU A 196 28.92 -0.50 9.19
CA GLU A 196 30.01 -1.48 9.13
C GLU A 196 29.48 -2.89 8.86
N ASN A 197 28.35 -3.25 9.47
CA ASN A 197 27.75 -4.57 9.36
C ASN A 197 26.34 -4.47 8.78
N PRO A 198 26.18 -4.31 7.47
CA PRO A 198 24.87 -4.19 6.84
C PRO A 198 24.13 -5.54 6.83
N GLU A 199 22.99 -5.58 7.48
CA GLU A 199 22.08 -6.72 7.51
C GLU A 199 20.74 -6.33 6.87
N PRO A 200 20.51 -6.61 5.57
CA PRO A 200 19.27 -6.26 4.91
C PRO A 200 18.09 -7.09 5.41
N LEU A 201 16.94 -6.47 5.51
CA LEU A 201 15.67 -7.15 5.73
C LEU A 201 15.20 -7.82 4.43
N PRO A 202 14.40 -8.90 4.51
CA PRO A 202 13.76 -9.47 3.34
C PRO A 202 13.00 -8.40 2.56
N PRO A 203 13.19 -8.30 1.24
CA PRO A 203 12.50 -7.30 0.44
C PRO A 203 11.00 -7.54 0.44
N ILE A 204 10.22 -6.46 0.39
CA ILE A 204 8.77 -6.54 0.25
C ILE A 204 8.45 -7.15 -1.11
N ALA A 205 7.68 -8.24 -1.12
CA ALA A 205 7.16 -8.81 -2.35
C ALA A 205 6.15 -7.81 -2.95
N ILE A 206 6.47 -7.28 -4.13
CA ILE A 206 5.60 -6.38 -4.88
C ILE A 206 5.00 -7.19 -6.01
N ASP A 207 3.68 -7.18 -6.11
CA ASP A 207 3.00 -7.83 -7.22
C ASP A 207 3.46 -7.21 -8.54
N GLU A 208 3.88 -8.06 -9.46
CA GLU A 208 4.30 -7.62 -10.78
C GLU A 208 3.11 -7.13 -11.61
N PRO A 209 3.34 -6.20 -12.55
CA PRO A 209 2.29 -5.70 -13.40
C PRO A 209 1.68 -6.83 -14.25
N THR A 210 0.36 -6.75 -14.44
CA THR A 210 -0.41 -7.73 -15.22
C THR A 210 -0.86 -7.20 -16.59
N MET A 211 -0.86 -5.88 -16.75
CA MET A 211 -1.32 -5.19 -17.95
C MET A 211 -0.32 -4.15 -18.42
N SER A 212 -0.24 -3.96 -19.72
CA SER A 212 0.56 -2.88 -20.34
C SER A 212 -0.27 -2.09 -21.33
N MET A 213 0.08 -0.81 -21.50
CA MET A 213 -0.47 0.07 -22.52
C MET A 213 0.65 0.87 -23.17
N LEU A 214 0.49 1.18 -24.43
CA LEU A 214 1.39 2.07 -25.16
C LEU A 214 0.98 3.52 -24.92
N PHE A 215 1.92 4.36 -24.47
CA PHE A 215 1.74 5.80 -24.32
C PHE A 215 2.56 6.50 -25.38
N THR A 216 1.93 7.41 -26.14
CA THR A 216 2.57 8.14 -27.23
C THR A 216 2.17 9.61 -27.19
N ILE A 217 2.89 10.43 -27.93
CA ILE A 217 2.42 11.78 -28.24
C ILE A 217 1.14 11.71 -29.05
N ASN A 218 0.27 12.71 -28.91
CA ASN A 218 -0.91 12.82 -29.73
C ASN A 218 -0.49 13.23 -31.15
N ASP A 219 -0.70 12.37 -32.12
CA ASP A 219 -0.42 12.60 -33.56
C ASP A 219 -1.69 12.89 -34.37
N SER A 220 -2.82 13.09 -33.69
CA SER A 220 -4.10 13.40 -34.30
C SER A 220 -4.18 14.86 -34.79
N PRO A 221 -5.14 15.20 -35.65
CA PRO A 221 -5.40 16.61 -36.06
C PRO A 221 -5.75 17.56 -34.91
N PHE A 222 -5.99 17.02 -33.71
CA PHE A 222 -6.30 17.80 -32.51
C PHE A 222 -5.08 18.07 -31.64
N PHE A 223 -3.87 17.73 -32.10
CA PHE A 223 -2.63 17.96 -31.38
C PHE A 223 -2.50 19.41 -30.87
N GLY A 224 -2.20 19.57 -29.58
CA GLY A 224 -1.97 20.84 -28.93
C GLY A 224 -3.23 21.69 -28.66
N LYS A 225 -4.44 21.14 -28.84
CA LYS A 225 -5.69 21.87 -28.61
C LYS A 225 -6.23 21.74 -27.19
N GLU A 226 -5.96 20.65 -26.50
CA GLU A 226 -6.52 20.35 -25.19
C GLU A 226 -5.48 20.42 -24.07
N GLY A 227 -4.21 20.08 -24.34
CA GLY A 227 -3.15 20.02 -23.36
C GLY A 227 -2.07 21.09 -23.51
N LYS A 228 -1.41 21.41 -22.39
CA LYS A 228 -0.23 22.30 -22.36
C LYS A 228 1.07 21.52 -22.58
N PHE A 229 1.10 20.26 -22.15
CA PHE A 229 2.28 19.40 -22.18
C PHE A 229 2.12 18.32 -23.23
N VAL A 230 2.58 18.60 -24.45
CA VAL A 230 2.31 17.80 -25.65
C VAL A 230 3.55 17.07 -26.20
N THR A 231 4.75 17.35 -25.67
CA THR A 231 5.99 16.79 -26.19
C THR A 231 6.33 15.44 -25.55
N SER A 232 7.06 14.60 -26.27
CA SER A 232 7.57 13.33 -25.76
C SER A 232 8.38 13.49 -24.47
N ARG A 233 9.15 14.56 -24.37
CA ARG A 233 9.94 14.87 -23.15
C ARG A 233 9.03 15.14 -21.95
N HIS A 234 7.97 15.91 -22.11
CA HIS A 234 7.02 16.18 -21.04
C HIS A 234 6.38 14.89 -20.50
N ILE A 235 5.93 14.02 -21.42
CA ILE A 235 5.33 12.73 -21.07
C ILE A 235 6.35 11.86 -20.34
N HIS A 236 7.57 11.76 -20.85
CA HIS A 236 8.65 10.99 -20.23
C HIS A 236 8.93 11.48 -18.79
N ASP A 237 9.18 12.77 -18.63
CA ASP A 237 9.53 13.34 -17.32
C ASP A 237 8.40 13.14 -16.29
N ARG A 238 7.13 13.20 -16.76
CA ARG A 238 5.98 12.93 -15.91
C ARG A 238 5.88 11.45 -15.53
N LEU A 239 6.11 10.54 -16.46
CA LEU A 239 6.13 9.10 -16.20
C LEU A 239 7.27 8.72 -15.23
N MET A 240 8.45 9.32 -15.37
CA MET A 240 9.55 9.10 -14.42
C MET A 240 9.19 9.57 -13.00
N LYS A 241 8.55 10.73 -12.86
CA LYS A 241 8.04 11.21 -11.56
C LYS A 241 6.96 10.29 -10.96
N GLU A 242 6.18 9.62 -11.81
CA GLU A 242 5.21 8.64 -11.33
C GLU A 242 5.87 7.38 -10.78
N LEU A 243 6.95 6.90 -11.42
CA LEU A 243 7.72 5.77 -10.92
C LEU A 243 8.29 6.00 -9.51
N ASP A 244 8.61 7.24 -9.18
CA ASP A 244 9.08 7.61 -7.83
C ASP A 244 8.01 7.37 -6.75
N LYS A 245 6.73 7.39 -7.09
CA LYS A 245 5.60 7.27 -6.16
C LYS A 245 4.88 5.94 -6.26
N ASN A 246 4.98 5.26 -7.40
CA ASN A 246 4.14 4.11 -7.75
C ASN A 246 4.98 2.89 -8.11
N LEU A 247 5.24 2.04 -7.12
CA LEU A 247 6.07 0.85 -7.27
C LEU A 247 5.51 -0.23 -8.19
N ALA A 248 4.20 -0.26 -8.35
CA ALA A 248 3.54 -1.24 -9.21
C ALA A 248 3.54 -0.83 -10.69
N LEU A 249 4.04 0.37 -10.97
CA LEU A 249 4.20 0.87 -12.33
C LEU A 249 5.57 0.47 -12.88
N ARG A 250 5.61 0.12 -14.15
CA ARG A 250 6.86 -0.05 -14.91
C ARG A 250 6.76 0.76 -16.20
N VAL A 251 7.79 1.48 -16.54
CA VAL A 251 7.87 2.25 -17.78
C VAL A 251 9.11 1.80 -18.54
N ARG A 252 8.92 1.37 -19.78
CA ARG A 252 10.00 1.02 -20.71
C ARG A 252 9.84 1.83 -21.98
N LYS A 253 10.95 2.30 -22.55
CA LYS A 253 10.96 2.90 -23.88
C LYS A 253 10.59 1.80 -24.90
N SER A 254 9.73 2.11 -25.83
CA SER A 254 9.44 1.24 -26.99
C SER A 254 10.63 1.28 -27.97
N GLU A 255 10.68 0.35 -28.90
CA GLU A 255 11.65 0.37 -30.01
C GLU A 255 11.47 1.60 -30.90
N GLU A 256 10.26 2.16 -30.93
CA GLU A 256 9.95 3.39 -31.65
C GLU A 256 10.18 4.62 -30.75
N ASP A 257 10.82 5.64 -31.29
CA ASP A 257 11.08 6.88 -30.56
C ASP A 257 9.78 7.63 -30.21
N GLY A 258 9.78 8.19 -28.98
CA GLY A 258 8.61 8.93 -28.48
C GLY A 258 7.45 8.07 -28.00
N LYS A 259 7.65 6.75 -27.85
CA LYS A 259 6.66 5.80 -27.37
C LYS A 259 7.16 5.08 -26.12
N TRP A 260 6.26 4.85 -25.16
CA TRP A 260 6.56 4.16 -23.89
C TRP A 260 5.56 3.04 -23.66
N ILE A 261 6.06 1.90 -23.23
CA ILE A 261 5.25 0.79 -22.72
C ILE A 261 5.12 1.01 -21.21
N VAL A 262 3.91 1.34 -20.78
CA VAL A 262 3.57 1.56 -19.37
C VAL A 262 2.81 0.35 -18.86
N SER A 263 3.35 -0.32 -17.86
CA SER A 263 2.78 -1.55 -17.28
C SER A 263 2.31 -1.30 -15.85
N GLY A 264 1.13 -1.79 -15.51
CA GLY A 264 0.50 -1.62 -14.20
C GLY A 264 -0.27 -2.86 -13.74
N ARG A 265 -0.84 -2.79 -12.54
CA ARG A 265 -1.59 -3.90 -11.92
C ARG A 265 -2.87 -4.28 -12.67
N GLY A 266 -3.39 -3.40 -13.53
CA GLY A 266 -4.61 -3.62 -14.29
C GLY A 266 -5.07 -2.37 -15.00
N VAL A 267 -6.18 -2.51 -15.77
CA VAL A 267 -6.73 -1.41 -16.58
C VAL A 267 -7.08 -0.19 -15.74
N LEU A 268 -7.74 -0.38 -14.59
CA LEU A 268 -8.13 0.72 -13.72
C LEU A 268 -6.92 1.52 -13.22
N HIS A 269 -5.83 0.85 -12.86
CA HIS A 269 -4.60 1.50 -12.42
C HIS A 269 -4.03 2.42 -13.49
N LEU A 270 -3.95 1.94 -14.74
CA LEU A 270 -3.48 2.72 -15.87
C LEU A 270 -4.45 3.84 -16.26
N SER A 271 -5.77 3.59 -16.16
CA SER A 271 -6.80 4.61 -16.44
C SER A 271 -6.75 5.77 -15.43
N VAL A 272 -6.50 5.49 -14.16
CA VAL A 272 -6.31 6.55 -13.14
C VAL A 272 -5.08 7.40 -13.45
N LEU A 273 -3.97 6.77 -13.87
CA LEU A 273 -2.77 7.50 -14.28
C LEU A 273 -3.06 8.41 -15.50
N ILE A 274 -3.72 7.88 -16.52
CA ILE A 274 -4.09 8.62 -17.74
C ILE A 274 -4.96 9.84 -17.38
N GLU A 275 -6.00 9.63 -16.57
CA GLU A 275 -6.91 10.70 -16.15
C GLU A 275 -6.20 11.75 -15.28
N THR A 276 -5.29 11.33 -14.42
CA THR A 276 -4.47 12.25 -13.61
C THR A 276 -3.59 13.10 -14.51
N MET A 277 -2.88 12.50 -15.45
CA MET A 277 -2.06 13.22 -16.42
C MET A 277 -2.90 14.19 -17.25
N ARG A 278 -4.08 13.77 -17.71
CA ARG A 278 -5.01 14.63 -18.45
C ARG A 278 -5.42 15.86 -17.65
N ARG A 279 -5.77 15.68 -16.37
CA ARG A 279 -6.14 16.79 -15.45
C ARG A 279 -4.97 17.73 -15.16
N GLU A 280 -3.75 17.24 -15.17
CA GLU A 280 -2.53 18.03 -15.05
C GLU A 280 -2.21 18.82 -16.35
N GLY A 281 -2.94 18.59 -17.44
CA GLY A 281 -2.78 19.27 -18.71
C GLY A 281 -1.83 18.58 -19.69
N TYR A 282 -1.54 17.29 -19.48
CA TYR A 282 -0.82 16.48 -20.45
C TYR A 282 -1.77 15.98 -21.54
N GLU A 283 -1.35 16.10 -22.78
CA GLU A 283 -2.05 15.56 -23.94
C GLU A 283 -1.24 14.37 -24.47
N LEU A 284 -1.86 13.20 -24.47
CA LEU A 284 -1.22 11.96 -24.90
C LEU A 284 -2.23 11.04 -25.58
N GLN A 285 -1.73 10.17 -26.43
CA GLN A 285 -2.50 9.08 -27.02
C GLN A 285 -2.11 7.78 -26.34
N VAL A 286 -3.08 6.91 -26.12
CA VAL A 286 -2.86 5.61 -25.49
C VAL A 286 -3.32 4.48 -26.39
N GLY A 287 -2.55 3.42 -26.45
CA GLY A 287 -2.90 2.19 -27.16
C GLY A 287 -3.89 1.32 -26.36
N GLN A 288 -4.33 0.23 -26.99
CA GLN A 288 -5.17 -0.75 -26.31
C GLN A 288 -4.41 -1.44 -25.17
N PRO A 289 -5.08 -1.74 -24.04
CA PRO A 289 -4.49 -2.52 -22.98
C PRO A 289 -4.15 -3.94 -23.45
N GLN A 290 -2.96 -4.40 -23.11
CA GLN A 290 -2.46 -5.73 -23.42
C GLN A 290 -2.14 -6.50 -22.14
N VAL A 291 -2.53 -7.76 -22.07
CA VAL A 291 -2.20 -8.64 -20.95
C VAL A 291 -0.73 -9.05 -21.03
N ILE A 292 -0.06 -9.02 -19.89
CA ILE A 292 1.32 -9.50 -19.78
C ILE A 292 1.28 -10.97 -19.38
N PHE A 293 1.56 -11.85 -20.32
CA PHE A 293 1.66 -13.28 -20.06
C PHE A 293 2.95 -13.62 -19.31
N ARG A 294 2.87 -14.67 -18.51
CA ARG A 294 4.02 -15.28 -17.83
C ARG A 294 4.17 -16.71 -18.24
N GLU A 295 5.38 -17.19 -18.21
CA GLU A 295 5.69 -18.60 -18.38
C GLU A 295 5.95 -19.22 -17.01
N ILE A 296 5.14 -20.20 -16.62
CA ILE A 296 5.26 -20.96 -15.38
C ILE A 296 5.37 -22.42 -15.78
N ASP A 297 6.48 -23.06 -15.44
CA ASP A 297 6.77 -24.46 -15.77
C ASP A 297 6.63 -24.79 -17.29
N GLY A 298 7.03 -23.84 -18.15
CA GLY A 298 6.93 -23.99 -19.60
C GLY A 298 5.54 -23.76 -20.17
N VAL A 299 4.57 -23.35 -19.35
CA VAL A 299 3.19 -23.04 -19.78
C VAL A 299 2.97 -21.53 -19.74
N LYS A 300 2.45 -20.99 -20.85
CA LYS A 300 2.07 -19.58 -20.94
C LYS A 300 0.79 -19.34 -20.14
N CYS A 301 0.91 -18.58 -19.06
CA CYS A 301 -0.17 -18.28 -18.13
C CYS A 301 -0.59 -16.81 -18.22
N GLU A 302 -1.90 -16.58 -18.16
CA GLU A 302 -2.47 -15.25 -18.00
C GLU A 302 -2.65 -14.94 -16.51
N PRO A 303 -2.17 -13.78 -16.02
CA PRO A 303 -2.43 -13.38 -14.64
C PRO A 303 -3.92 -13.03 -14.48
N VAL A 304 -4.63 -13.78 -13.65
CA VAL A 304 -6.05 -13.55 -13.35
C VAL A 304 -6.18 -12.82 -12.02
N SER A 305 -6.96 -11.74 -12.00
CA SER A 305 -7.35 -11.08 -10.76
C SER A 305 -8.58 -11.75 -10.18
N TYR A 306 -8.41 -12.46 -9.07
CA TYR A 306 -9.52 -13.14 -8.35
C TYR A 306 -10.53 -12.18 -7.73
N THR A 307 -10.35 -10.88 -7.79
CA THR A 307 -11.31 -9.89 -7.29
C THR A 307 -12.63 -9.88 -8.06
N HIS A 308 -12.71 -10.58 -9.20
CA HIS A 308 -13.89 -10.65 -10.06
C HIS A 308 -14.51 -12.05 -10.16
N LEU A 309 -14.03 -13.04 -9.42
CA LEU A 309 -14.69 -14.35 -9.34
C LEU A 309 -16.01 -14.20 -8.60
N ARG A 310 -17.11 -14.21 -9.33
CA ARG A 310 -18.46 -14.24 -8.77
C ARG A 310 -18.82 -15.69 -8.45
N ALA A 311 -19.51 -15.90 -7.33
CA ALA A 311 -19.90 -17.23 -6.86
C ALA A 311 -20.73 -18.05 -7.89
N HIS A 312 -21.38 -17.41 -8.88
CA HIS A 312 -22.14 -18.11 -9.90
C HIS A 312 -21.32 -18.67 -11.05
N GLU A 313 -20.03 -18.27 -11.22
CA GLU A 313 -19.17 -18.84 -12.24
C GLU A 313 -18.71 -20.27 -11.89
N THR A 314 -18.77 -20.62 -10.60
CA THR A 314 -18.47 -21.98 -10.14
C THR A 314 -19.55 -23.00 -10.47
N ARG A 315 -20.75 -22.58 -10.86
CA ARG A 315 -21.83 -23.50 -11.26
C ARG A 315 -21.87 -23.83 -12.76
N GLY A 316 -21.19 -23.05 -13.60
CA GLY A 316 -21.21 -23.22 -15.05
C GLY A 316 -20.14 -24.15 -15.63
N ASN A 317 -19.09 -24.44 -14.89
CA ASN A 317 -17.92 -25.19 -15.39
C ASN A 317 -17.76 -26.58 -14.76
N LEU A 318 -18.82 -27.15 -14.19
CA LEU A 318 -18.91 -28.54 -13.74
C LEU A 318 -19.82 -29.34 -14.68
N VAL A 319 -19.46 -29.38 -15.97
CA VAL A 319 -19.94 -30.38 -16.93
C VAL A 319 -18.77 -30.87 -17.75
#